data_a191c6161b98fc9284372cf9046069c2
#
_entry.id   a191c6161b98fc9284372cf9046069c2
#
_cell.length_a   1.000
_cell.length_b   1.000
_cell.length_c   1.000
_cell.angle_alpha   90.00
_cell.angle_beta   90.00
_cell.angle_gamma   90.00
#
_symmetry.space_group_name_H-M   'P 1'
#
loop_
_entity.id
_entity.type
_entity.pdbx_description
1 polymer ?
#
loop_
_entity_poly.entity_id
_entity_poly.type
_entity_poly.pdbx_seq_one_letter_code
_entity_poly.pdbx_strand_id
1 'polypeptide(L)'
;MVPIEHVYDQIRAFAADAGARKVVLIGSRAKGVNRPKSDIDLAVAGCPDFNRLEQNLQDNLWSLLKVDVINLDEPISSSLRAEIERSGKVLYEKV
;
A
#
# COMPACT_ATOMS: atom_id res chain seq x y z
N MET A 1 13.11 14.98 7.93
CA MET A 1 11.92 14.12 7.70
C MET A 1 11.75 13.89 6.20
N VAL A 2 11.55 12.66 5.80
CA VAL A 2 11.31 12.33 4.38
C VAL A 2 9.87 12.70 4.03
N PRO A 3 9.65 13.50 2.97
CA PRO A 3 8.29 13.83 2.53
C PRO A 3 7.50 12.56 2.18
N ILE A 4 6.20 12.57 2.46
CA ILE A 4 5.35 11.40 2.20
C ILE A 4 5.37 10.97 0.72
N GLU A 5 5.53 11.91 -0.18
CA GLU A 5 5.59 11.58 -1.62
C GLU A 5 6.82 10.74 -1.95
N HIS A 6 7.96 10.95 -1.27
CA HIS A 6 9.14 10.11 -1.45
C HIS A 6 8.90 8.70 -0.90
N VAL A 7 8.15 8.59 0.18
CA VAL A 7 7.76 7.30 0.76
C VAL A 7 6.86 6.54 -0.23
N TYR A 8 5.90 7.23 -0.83
CA TYR A 8 5.05 6.62 -1.85
C TYR A 8 5.84 6.17 -3.08
N ASP A 9 6.85 6.95 -3.48
CA ASP A 9 7.74 6.57 -4.59
C ASP A 9 8.51 5.30 -4.27
N GLN A 10 8.98 5.14 -3.02
CA GLN A 10 9.62 3.90 -2.59
C GLN A 10 8.65 2.71 -2.63
N ILE A 11 7.41 2.92 -2.20
CA ILE A 11 6.38 1.87 -2.25
C ILE A 11 6.18 1.42 -3.70
N ARG A 12 6.12 2.36 -4.64
CA ARG A 12 5.99 2.05 -6.07
C ARG A 12 7.17 1.22 -6.57
N ALA A 13 8.39 1.60 -6.17
CA ALA A 13 9.61 0.88 -6.56
C ALA A 13 9.63 -0.55 -6.01
N PHE A 14 9.26 -0.72 -4.73
CA PHE A 14 9.18 -2.04 -4.12
C PHE A 14 8.11 -2.90 -4.76
N ALA A 15 6.96 -2.30 -5.11
CA ALA A 15 5.88 -3.01 -5.80
C ALA A 15 6.33 -3.51 -7.17
N ALA A 16 7.02 -2.67 -7.94
CA ALA A 16 7.55 -3.04 -9.24
C ALA A 16 8.57 -4.17 -9.14
N ASP A 17 9.46 -4.08 -8.14
CA ASP A 17 10.49 -5.09 -7.90
C ASP A 17 9.88 -6.46 -7.54
N ALA A 18 8.79 -6.47 -6.79
CA ALA A 18 8.12 -7.70 -6.39
C ALA A 18 7.14 -8.24 -7.46
N GLY A 19 6.98 -7.51 -8.54
CA GLY A 19 6.09 -7.92 -9.64
C GLY A 19 4.61 -7.68 -9.36
N ALA A 20 4.28 -6.79 -8.42
CA ALA A 20 2.88 -6.49 -8.12
C ALA A 20 2.19 -5.88 -9.33
N ARG A 21 0.91 -6.25 -9.50
CA ARG A 21 0.10 -5.69 -10.58
C ARG A 21 -0.52 -4.35 -10.18
N LYS A 22 -0.91 -4.21 -8.92
CA LYS A 22 -1.59 -3.01 -8.44
C LYS A 22 -1.40 -2.84 -6.94
N VAL A 23 -1.16 -1.59 -6.52
CA VAL A 23 -1.12 -1.21 -5.10
C VAL A 23 -2.09 -0.06 -4.90
N VAL A 24 -2.98 -0.21 -3.94
CA VAL A 24 -4.02 0.77 -3.62
C VAL A 24 -3.80 1.31 -2.23
N LEU A 25 -3.75 2.63 -2.09
CA LEU A 25 -3.75 3.30 -0.79
C LEU A 25 -5.18 3.28 -0.25
N ILE A 26 -5.35 2.82 0.99
CA ILE A 26 -6.65 2.73 1.64
C ILE A 26 -6.61 3.45 2.99
N GLY A 27 -7.74 3.48 3.69
CA GLY A 27 -7.82 4.08 5.02
C GLY A 27 -7.81 5.59 5.01
N SER A 28 -7.37 6.18 6.13
CA SER A 28 -7.45 7.63 6.33
C SER A 28 -6.65 8.43 5.30
N ARG A 29 -5.49 7.93 4.88
CA ARG A 29 -4.67 8.63 3.89
C ARG A 29 -5.32 8.66 2.51
N ALA A 30 -6.05 7.61 2.15
CA ALA A 30 -6.79 7.58 0.89
C ALA A 30 -7.94 8.59 0.91
N LYS A 31 -8.58 8.75 2.06
CA LYS A 31 -9.70 9.68 2.23
C LYS A 31 -9.29 11.13 2.45
N GLY A 32 -7.99 11.38 2.65
CA GLY A 32 -7.49 12.73 2.91
C GLY A 32 -7.80 13.26 4.31
N VAL A 33 -8.14 12.37 5.25
CA VAL A 33 -8.47 12.75 6.64
C VAL A 33 -7.38 12.30 7.62
N ASN A 34 -6.22 11.94 7.11
CA ASN A 34 -5.12 11.46 7.92
C ASN A 34 -4.43 12.60 8.68
N ARG A 35 -3.78 12.21 9.77
CA ARG A 35 -2.83 13.07 10.49
C ARG A 35 -1.41 12.75 9.98
N PRO A 36 -0.41 13.61 10.27
CA PRO A 36 0.96 13.37 9.81
C PRO A 36 1.54 12.02 10.23
N LYS A 37 1.13 11.49 11.39
CA LYS A 37 1.61 10.21 11.91
C LYS A 37 0.65 9.05 11.70
N SER A 38 -0.40 9.23 10.90
CA SER A 38 -1.32 8.15 10.58
C SER A 38 -0.59 7.02 9.85
N ASP A 39 -1.01 5.78 10.13
CA ASP A 39 -0.47 4.59 9.46
C ASP A 39 -0.70 4.66 7.96
N ILE A 40 0.16 3.99 7.22
CA ILE A 40 -0.01 3.80 5.78
C ILE A 40 -0.69 2.44 5.58
N ASP A 41 -1.89 2.44 5.01
CA ASP A 41 -2.64 1.21 4.75
C ASP A 41 -2.67 0.95 3.26
N LEU A 42 -2.23 -0.24 2.86
CA LEU A 42 -2.11 -0.64 1.46
C LEU A 42 -2.86 -1.93 1.18
N ALA A 43 -3.42 -2.03 -0.02
CA ALA A 43 -4.00 -3.26 -0.54
C ALA A 43 -3.27 -3.60 -1.85
N VAL A 44 -2.77 -4.83 -1.96
CA VAL A 44 -1.93 -5.26 -3.07
C VAL A 44 -2.60 -6.39 -3.83
N ALA A 45 -2.68 -6.25 -5.15
CA ALA A 45 -3.26 -7.26 -6.03
C ALA A 45 -2.22 -7.78 -7.02
N GLY A 46 -2.28 -9.07 -7.31
CA GLY A 46 -1.46 -9.70 -8.34
C GLY A 46 0.03 -9.63 -8.07
N CYS A 47 0.45 -9.87 -6.82
CA CYS A 47 1.86 -9.82 -6.44
C CYS A 47 2.42 -11.23 -6.24
N PRO A 48 3.19 -11.78 -7.21
CA PRO A 48 3.76 -13.11 -7.08
C PRO A 48 4.68 -13.26 -5.87
N ASP A 49 5.42 -12.21 -5.52
CA ASP A 49 6.34 -12.22 -4.39
C ASP A 49 5.87 -11.26 -3.31
N PHE A 50 4.67 -11.52 -2.80
CA PHE A 50 4.06 -10.67 -1.78
C PHE A 50 4.92 -10.57 -0.52
N ASN A 51 5.56 -11.67 -0.10
CA ASN A 51 6.41 -11.68 1.09
C ASN A 51 7.60 -10.74 0.94
N ARG A 52 8.20 -10.69 -0.24
CA ARG A 52 9.31 -9.77 -0.51
C ARG A 52 8.85 -8.32 -0.41
N LEU A 53 7.69 -8.01 -0.99
CA LEU A 53 7.13 -6.67 -0.91
C LEU A 53 6.86 -6.27 0.53
N GLU A 54 6.17 -7.14 1.27
CA GLU A 54 5.85 -6.89 2.68
C GLU A 54 7.12 -6.67 3.50
N GLN A 55 8.13 -7.51 3.31
CA GLN A 55 9.39 -7.38 4.04
C GLN A 55 10.09 -6.06 3.73
N ASN A 56 10.14 -5.66 2.46
CA ASN A 56 10.73 -4.38 2.07
C ASN A 56 9.99 -3.20 2.68
N LEU A 57 8.66 -3.27 2.73
CA LEU A 57 7.86 -2.21 3.32
C LEU A 57 8.08 -2.10 4.83
N GLN A 58 8.33 -3.22 5.52
CA GLN A 58 8.59 -3.22 6.96
C GLN A 58 10.03 -2.80 7.30
N ASP A 59 11.01 -3.24 6.50
CA ASP A 59 12.41 -3.12 6.87
C ASP A 59 13.18 -2.02 6.14
N ASN A 60 12.78 -1.66 4.93
CA ASN A 60 13.57 -0.79 4.05
C ASN A 60 12.90 0.51 3.66
N LEU A 61 11.71 0.78 4.16
CA LEU A 61 11.02 2.03 3.84
C LEU A 61 11.61 3.19 4.65
N TRP A 62 11.83 4.33 3.98
CA TRP A 62 12.40 5.53 4.62
C TRP A 62 11.34 6.29 5.42
N SER A 63 10.69 5.59 6.35
CA SER A 63 9.65 6.18 7.18
C SER A 63 9.57 5.42 8.49
N LEU A 64 9.22 6.14 9.57
CA LEU A 64 8.91 5.54 10.86
C LEU A 64 7.42 5.21 11.00
N LEU A 65 6.63 5.53 9.98
CA LEU A 65 5.21 5.23 9.99
C LEU A 65 4.98 3.72 9.85
N LYS A 66 3.99 3.22 10.56
CA LYS A 66 3.59 1.84 10.43
C LYS A 66 2.91 1.64 9.08
N VAL A 67 3.23 0.53 8.41
CA VAL A 67 2.62 0.16 7.15
C VAL A 67 1.86 -1.15 7.34
N ASP A 68 0.56 -1.13 7.07
CA ASP A 68 -0.28 -2.32 7.07
C ASP A 68 -0.59 -2.70 5.63
N VAL A 69 -0.35 -3.96 5.28
CA VAL A 69 -0.50 -4.45 3.91
C VAL A 69 -1.50 -5.59 3.86
N ILE A 70 -2.48 -5.47 2.98
CA ILE A 70 -3.49 -6.48 2.74
C ILE A 70 -3.23 -7.12 1.38
N ASN A 71 -3.24 -8.46 1.33
CA ASN A 71 -3.09 -9.20 0.09
C ASN A 71 -4.48 -9.44 -0.52
N LEU A 72 -4.78 -8.75 -1.62
CA LEU A 72 -6.07 -8.87 -2.30
C LEU A 72 -6.24 -10.18 -3.07
N ASP A 73 -5.17 -10.97 -3.21
CA ASP A 73 -5.24 -12.29 -3.82
C ASP A 73 -5.74 -13.34 -2.84
N GLU A 74 -5.84 -12.98 -1.56
CA GLU A 74 -6.44 -13.81 -0.52
C GLU A 74 -7.88 -13.38 -0.26
N PRO A 75 -8.71 -14.25 0.36
CA PRO A 75 -10.09 -13.88 0.69
C PRO A 75 -10.13 -12.70 1.67
N ILE A 76 -10.94 -11.70 1.33
CA ILE A 76 -11.20 -10.56 2.21
C ILE A 76 -12.71 -10.39 2.38
N SER A 77 -13.12 -9.69 3.44
CA SER A 77 -14.54 -9.45 3.67
C SER A 77 -15.13 -8.58 2.56
N SER A 78 -16.43 -8.74 2.30
CA SER A 78 -17.12 -7.90 1.32
C SER A 78 -17.16 -6.43 1.75
N SER A 79 -17.21 -6.18 3.06
CA SER A 79 -17.15 -4.81 3.60
C SER A 79 -15.82 -4.14 3.26
N LEU A 80 -14.72 -4.84 3.44
CA LEU A 80 -13.39 -4.31 3.13
C LEU A 80 -13.23 -4.08 1.63
N ARG A 81 -13.71 -5.03 0.81
CA ARG A 81 -13.66 -4.88 -0.65
C ARG A 81 -14.45 -3.65 -1.11
N ALA A 82 -15.62 -3.43 -0.56
CA ALA A 82 -16.43 -2.25 -0.87
C ALA A 82 -15.74 -0.94 -0.45
N GLU A 83 -15.09 -0.95 0.70
CA GLU A 83 -14.32 0.21 1.19
C GLU A 83 -13.18 0.55 0.23
N ILE A 84 -12.43 -0.46 -0.22
CA ILE A 84 -11.33 -0.28 -1.17
C ILE A 84 -11.85 0.30 -2.49
N GLU A 85 -12.93 -0.23 -3.01
CA GLU A 85 -13.53 0.24 -4.27
C GLU A 85 -14.05 1.67 -4.16
N ARG A 86 -14.63 2.03 -3.01
CA ARG A 86 -15.24 3.35 -2.81
C ARG A 86 -14.22 4.44 -2.52
N SER A 87 -13.19 4.14 -1.73
CA SER A 87 -12.30 5.17 -1.17
C SER A 87 -10.82 4.95 -1.49
N GLY A 88 -10.44 3.81 -2.08
CA GLY A 88 -9.04 3.52 -2.37
C GLY A 88 -8.48 4.41 -3.46
N LYS A 89 -7.18 4.73 -3.35
CA LYS A 89 -6.46 5.48 -4.38
C LYS A 89 -5.32 4.63 -4.90
N VAL A 90 -5.24 4.46 -6.21
CA VAL A 90 -4.18 3.67 -6.84
C VAL A 90 -2.86 4.39 -6.70
N LEU A 91 -1.90 3.76 -6.01
CA LEU A 91 -0.52 4.24 -5.92
C LEU A 91 0.34 3.71 -7.05
N TYR A 92 0.10 2.47 -7.45
CA TYR A 92 0.90 1.80 -8.46
C TYR A 92 0.01 0.86 -9.26
N GLU A 93 0.18 0.87 -10.56
CA GLU A 93 -0.49 -0.06 -11.45
C GLU A 93 0.47 -0.41 -12.57
N LYS A 94 0.69 -1.73 -12.75
CA LYS A 94 1.56 -2.22 -13.82
C LYS A 94 0.86 -2.03 -15.17
N VAL A 95 1.57 -1.44 -16.08
CA VAL A 95 1.07 -1.17 -17.44
C VAL A 95 1.42 -2.32 -18.36
#